data_d2737cd1b73592224a45578e0daa2b28
#
_entry.id   d2737cd1b73592224a45578e0daa2b28
#
_cell.length_a   1.000
_cell.length_b   1.000
_cell.length_c   1.000
_cell.angle_alpha   90.00
_cell.angle_beta   90.00
_cell.angle_gamma   90.00
#
_symmetry.space_group_name_H-M   'P 1'
#
loop_
_entity.id
_entity.type
_entity.pdbx_description
1 polymer ?
#
loop_
_entity_poly.entity_id
_entity_poly.type
_entity_poly.pdbx_seq_one_letter_code
_entity_poly.pdbx_strand_id
1 'polypeptide(L)'
;RILNNPDFQYQNNNKIRFLIPMEDWEPGQIFQFGNRVYTQWKAGTIFTWEWSTLPHLTWNGSWRKRPCLQLTGNATEETWNIVNHGSADTTYTI
;
A
#
# COMPACT_ATOMS: atom_id res chain seq x y z
N ARG A 1 -4.35 10.35 -0.12
CA ARG A 1 -3.11 10.22 -0.91
C ARG A 1 -2.86 8.76 -1.25
N ILE A 2 -2.57 8.50 -2.51
CA ILE A 2 -2.26 7.16 -2.99
C ILE A 2 -0.74 7.06 -3.13
N LEU A 3 -0.15 6.06 -2.47
CA LEU A 3 1.27 5.74 -2.60
C LEU A 3 1.43 4.56 -3.55
N ASN A 4 2.09 4.81 -4.68
CA ASN A 4 2.42 3.78 -5.65
C ASN A 4 3.77 3.18 -5.31
N ASN A 5 3.80 1.86 -5.12
CA ASN A 5 5.06 1.16 -5.04
C ASN A 5 5.78 1.26 -6.40
N PRO A 6 7.05 1.70 -6.46
CA PRO A 6 7.75 1.86 -7.74
C PRO A 6 7.98 0.54 -8.46
N ASP A 7 7.87 -0.59 -7.77
CA ASP A 7 7.94 -1.91 -8.40
C ASP A 7 6.58 -2.34 -8.96
N PHE A 8 5.54 -1.50 -8.79
CA PHE A 8 4.23 -1.78 -9.32
C PHE A 8 4.22 -1.61 -10.82
N GLN A 9 3.87 -2.66 -11.53
CA GLN A 9 3.77 -2.65 -12.98
C GLN A 9 2.38 -3.12 -13.38
N TYR A 10 1.81 -2.47 -14.38
CA TYR A 10 0.57 -2.93 -14.97
C TYR A 10 0.79 -4.30 -15.58
N GLN A 11 0.10 -5.28 -15.06
CA GLN A 11 0.06 -6.62 -15.61
C GLN A 11 -1.24 -6.78 -16.39
N ASN A 12 -1.31 -7.80 -17.24
CA ASN A 12 -2.56 -8.14 -17.92
C ASN A 12 -3.66 -8.60 -16.97
N ASN A 13 -3.33 -8.73 -15.72
CA ASN A 13 -4.25 -8.96 -14.64
C ASN A 13 -4.89 -7.61 -14.30
N ASN A 14 -6.15 -7.44 -14.62
CA ASN A 14 -6.89 -6.20 -14.39
C ASN A 14 -7.30 -5.97 -12.94
N LYS A 15 -6.87 -6.82 -12.03
CA LYS A 15 -7.20 -6.65 -10.61
C LYS A 15 -6.22 -5.71 -9.93
N ILE A 16 -6.77 -4.86 -9.10
CA ILE A 16 -5.99 -3.95 -8.27
C ILE A 16 -6.41 -4.12 -6.81
N ARG A 17 -5.47 -3.90 -5.93
CA ARG A 17 -5.70 -4.00 -4.49
C ARG A 17 -5.20 -2.74 -3.81
N PHE A 18 -6.04 -2.20 -2.92
CA PHE A 18 -5.69 -1.07 -2.07
C PHE A 18 -5.67 -1.51 -0.62
N LEU A 19 -4.71 -1.00 0.14
CA LEU A 19 -4.61 -1.19 1.57
C LEU A 19 -4.62 0.18 2.24
N ILE A 20 -5.56 0.40 3.14
CA ILE A 20 -5.80 1.70 3.75
C ILE A 20 -5.76 1.56 5.26
N PRO A 21 -4.67 1.98 5.94
CA PRO A 21 -4.68 2.02 7.38
C PRO A 21 -5.70 3.04 7.88
N MET A 22 -6.46 2.65 8.88
CA MET A 22 -7.54 3.48 9.42
C MET A 22 -7.08 4.37 10.57
N GLU A 23 -5.86 4.19 11.03
CA GLU A 23 -5.25 4.98 12.11
C GLU A 23 -3.83 5.37 11.72
N ASP A 24 -3.32 6.42 12.36
CA ASP A 24 -1.94 6.84 12.17
C ASP A 24 -0.97 5.76 12.63
N TRP A 25 0.18 5.74 11.99
CA TRP A 25 1.26 4.82 12.32
C TRP A 25 1.73 4.97 13.76
N GLU A 26 2.03 3.82 14.36
CA GLU A 26 2.67 3.72 15.68
C GLU A 26 3.98 2.94 15.54
N PRO A 27 4.99 3.23 16.37
CA PRO A 27 6.23 2.46 16.37
C PRO A 27 5.96 0.96 16.54
N GLY A 28 6.64 0.14 15.77
CA GLY A 28 6.46 -1.31 15.76
C GLY A 28 5.56 -1.82 14.63
N GLN A 29 4.94 -0.93 13.89
CA GLN A 29 4.07 -1.29 12.76
C GLN A 29 4.83 -1.12 11.45
N ILE A 30 4.70 -2.07 10.54
CA ILE A 30 5.28 -1.96 9.19
C ILE A 30 4.34 -2.57 8.15
N PHE A 31 4.44 -2.04 6.94
CA PHE A 31 4.03 -2.73 5.72
C PHE A 31 5.28 -2.92 4.86
N GLN A 32 5.40 -4.09 4.26
CA GLN A 32 6.51 -4.37 3.35
C GLN A 32 5.99 -4.98 2.06
N PHE A 33 6.43 -4.41 0.94
CA PHE A 33 6.10 -4.88 -0.40
C PHE A 33 7.41 -5.07 -1.16
N GLY A 34 7.79 -6.32 -1.41
CA GLY A 34 9.12 -6.63 -1.94
C GLY A 34 10.20 -6.15 -0.99
N ASN A 35 11.11 -5.34 -1.47
CA ASN A 35 12.19 -4.75 -0.67
C ASN A 35 11.86 -3.40 -0.07
N ARG A 36 10.62 -2.94 -0.23
CA ARG A 36 10.16 -1.63 0.24
C ARG A 36 9.46 -1.77 1.57
N VAL A 37 9.90 -1.00 2.57
CA VAL A 37 9.31 -0.97 3.91
C VAL A 37 8.68 0.39 4.13
N TYR A 38 7.46 0.38 4.63
CA TYR A 38 6.68 1.60 4.87
C TYR A 38 6.36 1.73 6.34
N THR A 39 6.58 2.94 6.84
CA THR A 39 6.24 3.36 8.20
C THR A 39 5.72 4.79 8.15
N GLN A 40 5.36 5.33 9.30
CA GLN A 40 5.02 6.76 9.48
C GLN A 40 3.88 7.26 8.61
N TRP A 41 2.95 6.36 8.24
CA TRP A 41 1.77 6.76 7.47
C TRP A 41 0.77 7.52 8.33
N LYS A 42 -0.10 8.25 7.67
CA LYS A 42 -1.29 8.85 8.28
C LYS A 42 -2.52 8.02 7.94
N ALA A 43 -3.50 8.05 8.84
CA ALA A 43 -4.78 7.42 8.58
C ALA A 43 -5.35 7.86 7.24
N GLY A 44 -5.90 6.92 6.49
CA GLY A 44 -6.45 7.20 5.17
C GLY A 44 -5.44 7.22 4.03
N THR A 45 -4.14 7.03 4.30
CA THR A 45 -3.15 6.80 3.24
C THR A 45 -3.52 5.54 2.48
N ILE A 46 -3.44 5.59 1.17
CA ILE A 46 -3.79 4.46 0.32
C ILE A 46 -2.53 3.87 -0.27
N PHE A 47 -2.26 2.59 0.06
CA PHE A 47 -1.16 1.84 -0.54
C PHE A 47 -1.68 0.99 -1.67
N THR A 48 -0.92 0.92 -2.76
CA THR A 48 -1.17 -0.03 -3.84
C THR A 48 0.15 -0.63 -4.32
N TRP A 49 0.11 -1.89 -4.72
CA TRP A 49 1.30 -2.64 -5.14
C TRP A 49 0.90 -3.77 -6.07
N GLU A 50 1.87 -4.39 -6.72
CA GLU A 50 1.63 -5.58 -7.54
C GLU A 50 1.47 -6.81 -6.62
N TRP A 51 0.26 -6.99 -6.11
CA TRP A 51 -0.04 -7.97 -5.08
C TRP A 51 0.09 -9.42 -5.56
N SER A 52 -0.08 -9.68 -6.87
CA SER A 52 -0.12 -11.03 -7.41
C SER A 52 1.26 -11.67 -7.55
N THR A 53 2.30 -10.87 -7.68
CA THR A 53 3.67 -11.37 -7.91
C THR A 53 4.67 -10.88 -6.89
N LEU A 54 4.41 -9.77 -6.22
CA LEU A 54 5.34 -9.16 -5.28
C LEU A 54 5.10 -9.71 -3.88
N PRO A 55 6.11 -10.34 -3.26
CA PRO A 55 5.98 -10.75 -1.86
C PRO A 55 5.66 -9.56 -0.97
N HIS A 56 4.79 -9.77 -0.01
CA HIS A 56 4.39 -8.68 0.89
C HIS A 56 4.06 -9.23 2.28
N LEU A 57 4.21 -8.39 3.27
CA LEU A 57 3.82 -8.70 4.64
C LEU A 57 3.35 -7.45 5.36
N THR A 58 2.62 -7.67 6.43
CA THR A 58 2.29 -6.64 7.39
C THR A 58 2.67 -7.13 8.78
N TRP A 59 3.11 -6.22 9.63
CA TRP A 59 3.52 -6.54 10.98
C TRP A 59 3.00 -5.48 11.95
N ASN A 60 2.51 -5.94 13.10
CA ASN A 60 2.12 -5.04 14.17
C ASN A 60 2.73 -5.54 15.49
N GLY A 61 3.89 -5.00 15.83
CA GLY A 61 4.55 -5.24 17.11
C GLY A 61 4.24 -4.18 18.16
N SER A 62 3.29 -3.29 17.88
CA SER A 62 2.89 -2.24 18.82
C SER A 62 1.84 -2.74 19.81
N TRP A 63 1.54 -1.90 20.81
CA TRP A 63 0.48 -2.17 21.79
C TRP A 63 -0.91 -1.81 21.26
N ARG A 64 -0.99 -1.12 20.12
CA ARG A 64 -2.25 -0.68 19.55
C ARG A 64 -2.71 -1.59 18.44
N LYS A 65 -4.01 -1.75 18.30
CA LYS A 65 -4.59 -2.40 17.12
C LYS A 65 -4.28 -1.55 15.89
N ARG A 66 -4.14 -2.23 14.76
CA ARG A 66 -3.85 -1.58 13.48
C ARG A 66 -4.93 -1.97 12.48
N PRO A 67 -6.13 -1.36 12.60
CA PRO A 67 -7.21 -1.67 11.66
C PRO A 67 -6.87 -1.15 10.27
N CYS A 68 -7.12 -1.98 9.28
CA CYS A 68 -6.92 -1.65 7.88
C CYS A 68 -8.14 -2.03 7.06
N LEU A 69 -8.42 -1.24 6.04
CA LEU A 69 -9.39 -1.59 5.01
C LEU A 69 -8.63 -2.08 3.79
N GLN A 70 -8.98 -3.25 3.29
CA GLN A 70 -8.43 -3.79 2.06
C GLN A 70 -9.54 -3.87 1.02
N LEU A 71 -9.30 -3.25 -0.12
CA LEU A 71 -10.21 -3.26 -1.25
C LEU A 71 -9.53 -3.97 -2.42
N THR A 72 -10.24 -4.91 -3.03
CA THR A 72 -9.78 -5.61 -4.22
C THR A 72 -10.87 -5.51 -5.27
N GLY A 73 -10.51 -5.13 -6.47
CA GLY A 73 -11.48 -5.00 -7.54
C GLY A 73 -10.83 -5.05 -8.90
N ASN A 74 -11.64 -4.90 -9.93
CA ASN A 74 -11.15 -4.83 -11.29
C ASN A 74 -10.72 -3.41 -11.60
N ALA A 75 -9.51 -3.25 -12.12
CA ALA A 75 -9.01 -1.97 -12.56
C ALA A 75 -9.64 -1.59 -13.88
N THR A 76 -10.01 -0.32 -13.99
CA THR A 76 -10.46 0.29 -15.24
C THR A 76 -9.42 1.31 -15.69
N GLU A 77 -9.61 1.88 -16.87
CA GLU A 77 -8.78 2.98 -17.33
C GLU A 77 -8.80 4.14 -16.32
N GLU A 78 -9.96 4.45 -15.78
CA GLU A 78 -10.08 5.49 -14.74
C GLU A 78 -9.29 5.14 -13.48
N THR A 79 -9.32 3.87 -13.07
CA THR A 79 -8.55 3.40 -11.92
C THR A 79 -7.05 3.66 -12.14
N TRP A 80 -6.54 3.31 -13.31
CA TRP A 80 -5.13 3.53 -13.64
C TRP A 80 -4.78 5.00 -13.71
N ASN A 81 -5.68 5.83 -14.21
CA ASN A 81 -5.48 7.28 -14.21
C ASN A 81 -5.32 7.82 -12.80
N ILE A 82 -6.17 7.38 -11.87
CA ILE A 82 -6.08 7.78 -10.46
C ILE A 82 -4.76 7.32 -9.85
N VAL A 83 -4.38 6.07 -10.08
CA VAL A 83 -3.14 5.50 -9.55
C VAL A 83 -1.93 6.24 -10.10
N ASN A 84 -1.92 6.53 -11.40
CA ASN A 84 -0.80 7.21 -12.05
C ASN A 84 -0.65 8.67 -11.62
N HIS A 85 -1.70 9.29 -11.09
CA HIS A 85 -1.65 10.61 -10.51
C HIS A 85 -1.33 10.59 -9.01
N GLY A 86 -1.15 9.39 -8.45
CA GLY A 86 -0.74 9.24 -7.07
C GLY A 86 0.71 9.67 -6.86
N SER A 87 1.08 9.90 -5.61
CA SER A 87 2.45 10.23 -5.26
C SER A 87 3.38 9.06 -5.50
N ALA A 88 4.60 9.33 -5.95
CA ALA A 88 5.65 8.33 -5.91
C ALA A 88 5.83 7.85 -4.47
N ASP A 89 6.19 6.59 -4.30
CA ASP A 89 6.36 6.09 -2.95
C ASP A 89 7.55 6.78 -2.27
N THR A 90 7.42 6.89 -0.95
CA THR A 90 8.52 7.30 -0.09
C THR A 90 8.75 6.18 0.89
N THR A 91 9.93 5.57 0.81
CA THR A 91 10.29 4.51 1.74
C THR A 91 10.96 5.12 2.96
N TYR A 92 10.67 4.56 4.12
CA TYR A 92 11.28 4.96 5.37
C TYR A 92 12.15 3.80 5.85
N THR A 93 13.37 4.10 6.23
CA THR A 93 14.26 3.13 6.84
C THR A 93 13.92 3.01 8.32
N ILE A 94 13.82 1.81 8.77
CA ILE A 94 13.58 1.53 10.18
C ILE A 94 14.90 1.32 10.89
#